data_bd1d61cb0580f0cf12fd4536c2126301
#
_entry.id   bd1d61cb0580f0cf12fd4536c2126301
#
_cell.length_a   1.000
_cell.length_b   1.000
_cell.length_c   1.000
_cell.angle_alpha   90.00
_cell.angle_beta   90.00
_cell.angle_gamma   90.00
#
_symmetry.space_group_name_H-M   'P 1'
#
loop_
_entity.id
_entity.type
_entity.pdbx_description
1 polymer ?
#
loop_
_entity_poly.entity_id
_entity_poly.type
_entity_poly.pdbx_seq_one_letter_code
_entity_poly.pdbx_strand_id
1 'polypeptide(L)'
;YRRKLFRLRDPYDIEASQDLFLQAVRENCAYHYAHCGEYRAILEHFHFSPETLRCETDLARLPALPTAFFKGREIYSMPRGRQLVRATSSGTKGQMSRIGFDAGGLLCGLEMVVRIAQRHSLFSVRPAHYILLGYKPHRGNQTAVTKTAFGATLFTPALSRTYALRY
;
A
#
# COMPACT_ATOMS: atom_id res chain seq x y z
N TYR A 1 10.19 12.89 3.89
CA TYR A 1 8.86 13.42 3.53
C TYR A 1 7.77 12.37 3.67
N ARG A 2 7.94 11.12 3.20
CA ARG A 2 6.97 10.04 3.31
C ARG A 2 6.41 9.89 4.73
N ARG A 3 7.26 9.79 5.77
CA ARG A 3 6.80 9.68 7.17
C ARG A 3 6.00 10.89 7.62
N LYS A 4 6.36 12.11 7.19
CA LYS A 4 5.60 13.32 7.54
C LYS A 4 4.21 13.29 6.91
N LEU A 5 4.12 12.90 5.63
CA LEU A 5 2.85 12.75 4.91
C LEU A 5 1.92 11.77 5.64
N PHE A 6 2.42 10.58 5.98
CA PHE A 6 1.63 9.57 6.68
C PHE A 6 1.27 9.95 8.13
N ARG A 7 1.85 11.01 8.68
CA ARG A 7 1.59 11.53 10.04
C ARG A 7 0.77 12.81 10.08
N LEU A 8 0.27 13.29 8.96
CA LEU A 8 -0.64 14.43 8.95
C LEU A 8 -1.86 14.13 9.83
N ARG A 9 -2.29 15.13 10.62
CA ARG A 9 -3.41 14.99 11.54
C ARG A 9 -4.70 14.66 10.80
N ASP A 10 -4.98 15.38 9.73
CA ASP A 10 -6.08 15.10 8.81
C ASP A 10 -5.52 14.49 7.51
N PRO A 11 -5.80 13.22 7.21
CA PRO A 11 -5.32 12.57 5.98
C PRO A 11 -5.99 13.10 4.71
N TYR A 12 -7.05 13.89 4.83
CA TYR A 12 -7.79 14.50 3.72
C TYR A 12 -7.50 15.99 3.52
N ASP A 13 -6.61 16.57 4.31
CA ASP A 13 -6.17 17.95 4.14
C ASP A 13 -5.23 18.05 2.93
N ILE A 14 -5.81 18.45 1.80
CA ILE A 14 -5.12 18.56 0.51
C ILE A 14 -4.03 19.63 0.58
N GLU A 15 -4.32 20.81 1.15
CA GLU A 15 -3.37 21.91 1.23
C GLU A 15 -2.13 21.53 2.05
N ALA A 16 -2.33 20.95 3.24
CA ALA A 16 -1.23 20.50 4.08
C ALA A 16 -0.47 19.29 3.51
N SER A 17 -1.11 18.49 2.65
CA SER A 17 -0.51 17.27 2.11
C SER A 17 0.20 17.47 0.77
N GLN A 18 -0.16 18.47 -0.03
CA GLN A 18 0.27 18.62 -1.43
C GLN A 18 1.78 18.62 -1.60
N ASP A 19 2.49 19.52 -0.93
CA ASP A 19 3.95 19.59 -1.00
C ASP A 19 4.61 18.31 -0.44
N LEU A 20 4.09 17.79 0.66
CA LEU A 20 4.61 16.56 1.27
C LEU A 20 4.39 15.35 0.35
N PHE A 21 3.26 15.32 -0.37
CA PHE A 21 2.97 14.28 -1.35
C PHE A 21 3.98 14.31 -2.50
N LEU A 22 4.20 15.48 -3.11
CA LEU A 22 5.17 15.65 -4.18
C LEU A 22 6.57 15.19 -3.75
N GLN A 23 7.02 15.66 -2.58
CA GLN A 23 8.33 15.28 -2.05
C GLN A 23 8.41 13.78 -1.71
N ALA A 24 7.34 13.19 -1.20
CA ALA A 24 7.29 11.76 -0.92
C ALA A 24 7.30 10.91 -2.21
N VAL A 25 6.62 11.35 -3.26
CA VAL A 25 6.69 10.70 -4.58
C VAL A 25 8.09 10.78 -5.15
N ARG A 26 8.71 11.97 -5.12
CA ARG A 26 10.10 12.16 -5.57
C ARG A 26 11.08 11.27 -4.82
N GLU A 27 10.98 11.22 -3.49
CA GLU A 27 11.78 10.35 -2.61
C GLU A 27 11.61 8.87 -2.96
N ASN A 28 10.37 8.42 -3.19
CA ASN A 28 10.08 7.06 -3.61
C ASN A 28 10.62 6.75 -5.02
N CYS A 29 10.41 7.63 -5.98
CA CYS A 29 10.95 7.46 -7.33
C CYS A 29 12.47 7.34 -7.32
N ALA A 30 13.17 8.22 -6.60
CA ALA A 30 14.63 8.16 -6.45
C ALA A 30 15.09 6.87 -5.79
N TYR A 31 14.38 6.40 -4.74
CA TYR A 31 14.67 5.14 -4.10
C TYR A 31 14.52 3.95 -5.05
N HIS A 32 13.40 3.86 -5.76
CA HIS A 32 13.17 2.79 -6.72
C HIS A 32 14.13 2.84 -7.90
N TYR A 33 14.46 4.02 -8.39
CA TYR A 33 15.46 4.23 -9.44
C TYR A 33 16.85 3.69 -9.02
N ALA A 34 17.25 3.95 -7.78
CA ALA A 34 18.54 3.49 -7.26
C ALA A 34 18.61 1.97 -7.01
N HIS A 35 17.47 1.35 -6.65
CA HIS A 35 17.45 -0.02 -6.11
C HIS A 35 16.71 -1.05 -6.98
N CYS A 36 16.12 -0.65 -8.12
CA CYS A 36 15.41 -1.54 -9.03
C CYS A 36 15.84 -1.28 -10.47
N GLY A 37 16.59 -2.22 -11.04
CA GLY A 37 17.13 -2.09 -12.41
C GLY A 37 16.02 -1.98 -13.46
N GLU A 38 14.95 -2.74 -13.34
CA GLU A 38 13.81 -2.68 -14.27
C GLU A 38 13.10 -1.33 -14.21
N TYR A 39 12.89 -0.78 -13.00
CA TYR A 39 12.29 0.54 -12.86
C TYR A 39 13.18 1.64 -13.44
N ARG A 40 14.49 1.56 -13.19
CA ARG A 40 15.49 2.48 -13.77
C ARG A 40 15.43 2.45 -15.29
N ALA A 41 15.49 1.27 -15.91
CA ALA A 41 15.45 1.12 -17.35
C ALA A 41 14.18 1.72 -17.97
N ILE A 42 13.03 1.59 -17.27
CA ILE A 42 11.78 2.21 -17.71
C ILE A 42 11.90 3.74 -17.68
N LEU A 43 12.35 4.32 -16.57
CA LEU A 43 12.48 5.77 -16.46
C LEU A 43 13.46 6.34 -17.52
N GLU A 44 14.60 5.67 -17.73
CA GLU A 44 15.57 6.03 -18.76
C GLU A 44 14.97 5.95 -20.17
N HIS A 45 14.20 4.91 -20.47
CA HIS A 45 13.52 4.78 -21.76
C HIS A 45 12.54 5.93 -22.03
N PHE A 46 11.85 6.43 -21.01
CA PHE A 46 10.96 7.58 -21.10
C PHE A 46 11.67 8.93 -20.90
N HIS A 47 13.00 8.94 -20.84
CA HIS A 47 13.81 10.14 -20.57
C HIS A 47 13.33 10.91 -19.31
N PHE A 48 12.93 10.17 -18.28
CA PHE A 48 12.41 10.73 -17.03
C PHE A 48 13.42 10.52 -15.89
N SER A 49 13.69 11.57 -15.14
CA SER A 49 14.51 11.52 -13.92
C SER A 49 13.69 11.94 -12.70
N PRO A 50 13.86 11.29 -11.53
CA PRO A 50 13.19 11.70 -10.29
C PRO A 50 13.43 13.17 -9.89
N GLU A 51 14.59 13.75 -10.27
CA GLU A 51 14.91 15.14 -10.00
C GLU A 51 14.05 16.13 -10.80
N THR A 52 13.40 15.68 -11.87
CA THR A 52 12.51 16.52 -12.69
C THR A 52 11.17 16.78 -12.02
N LEU A 53 10.83 16.02 -10.96
CA LEU A 53 9.63 16.25 -10.14
C LEU A 53 9.83 17.46 -9.22
N ARG A 54 9.50 18.65 -9.70
CA ARG A 54 9.65 19.92 -8.98
C ARG A 54 8.33 20.52 -8.53
N CYS A 55 7.25 20.28 -9.27
CA CYS A 55 5.91 20.77 -9.00
C CYS A 55 4.86 19.69 -9.31
N GLU A 56 3.63 19.94 -8.93
CA GLU A 56 2.52 18.98 -9.08
C GLU A 56 2.26 18.61 -10.56
N THR A 57 2.41 19.56 -11.48
CA THR A 57 2.23 19.31 -12.90
C THR A 57 3.24 18.31 -13.47
N ASP A 58 4.41 18.19 -12.86
CA ASP A 58 5.43 17.19 -13.25
C ASP A 58 4.99 15.76 -12.96
N LEU A 59 4.03 15.55 -12.03
CA LEU A 59 3.50 14.22 -11.73
C LEU A 59 2.82 13.58 -12.96
N ALA A 60 2.21 14.39 -13.82
CA ALA A 60 1.58 13.90 -15.05
C ALA A 60 2.62 13.34 -16.06
N ARG A 61 3.89 13.70 -15.91
CA ARG A 61 4.99 13.21 -16.77
C ARG A 61 5.60 11.90 -16.27
N LEU A 62 5.26 11.49 -15.04
CA LEU A 62 5.75 10.22 -14.50
C LEU A 62 5.21 9.06 -15.35
N PRO A 63 6.07 8.17 -15.86
CA PRO A 63 5.63 7.04 -16.68
C PRO A 63 4.63 6.14 -15.94
N ALA A 64 3.43 6.00 -16.48
CA ALA A 64 2.41 5.13 -15.93
C ALA A 64 2.73 3.67 -16.28
N LEU A 65 2.81 2.82 -15.25
CA LEU A 65 3.01 1.39 -15.43
C LEU A 65 1.68 0.65 -15.31
N PRO A 66 1.27 -0.11 -16.35
CA PRO A 66 0.04 -0.89 -16.26
C PRO A 66 0.19 -1.99 -15.20
N THR A 67 -0.87 -2.28 -14.46
CA THR A 67 -0.86 -3.33 -13.43
C THR A 67 -0.48 -4.71 -13.98
N ALA A 68 -0.76 -4.96 -15.26
CA ALA A 68 -0.34 -6.18 -15.95
C ALA A 68 1.18 -6.36 -15.98
N PHE A 69 1.95 -5.26 -15.95
CA PHE A 69 3.42 -5.30 -15.92
C PHE A 69 3.96 -6.05 -14.69
N PHE A 70 3.27 -5.96 -13.56
CA PHE A 70 3.66 -6.61 -12.30
C PHE A 70 3.17 -8.06 -12.19
N LYS A 71 2.35 -8.53 -13.15
CA LYS A 71 1.87 -9.90 -13.13
C LYS A 71 2.94 -10.86 -13.67
N GLY A 72 3.21 -11.90 -12.90
CA GLY A 72 4.23 -12.90 -13.27
C GLY A 72 5.68 -12.43 -13.13
N ARG A 73 5.93 -11.19 -12.71
CA ARG A 73 7.26 -10.63 -12.46
C ARG A 73 7.49 -10.39 -10.98
N GLU A 74 8.72 -10.58 -10.55
CA GLU A 74 9.16 -10.27 -9.18
C GLU A 74 10.03 -9.01 -9.21
N ILE A 75 9.38 -7.84 -9.21
CA ILE A 75 10.05 -6.54 -9.29
C ILE A 75 10.08 -5.94 -7.88
N TYR A 76 11.25 -5.91 -7.28
CA TYR A 76 11.45 -5.39 -5.93
C TYR A 76 12.62 -4.43 -5.88
N SER A 77 12.46 -3.36 -5.10
CA SER A 77 13.55 -2.43 -4.76
C SER A 77 14.20 -2.77 -3.43
N MET A 78 13.79 -3.86 -2.79
CA MET A 78 14.36 -4.34 -1.54
C MET A 78 14.69 -5.83 -1.61
N PRO A 79 15.74 -6.30 -0.92
CA PRO A 79 16.06 -7.71 -0.82
C PRO A 79 14.90 -8.52 -0.19
N ARG A 80 14.70 -9.75 -0.64
CA ARG A 80 13.66 -10.64 -0.09
C ARG A 80 13.75 -10.81 1.43
N GLY A 81 14.95 -10.81 2.01
CA GLY A 81 15.16 -10.91 3.45
C GLY A 81 14.64 -9.72 4.28
N ARG A 82 14.40 -8.57 3.65
CA ARG A 82 13.79 -7.39 4.30
C ARG A 82 12.26 -7.37 4.22
N GLN A 83 11.67 -8.26 3.44
CA GLN A 83 10.22 -8.33 3.27
C GLN A 83 9.59 -9.08 4.46
N LEU A 84 9.02 -8.35 5.40
CA LEU A 84 8.33 -8.93 6.56
C LEU A 84 6.99 -9.54 6.20
N VAL A 85 6.25 -8.90 5.28
CA VAL A 85 4.98 -9.39 4.75
C VAL A 85 5.06 -9.49 3.25
N ARG A 86 4.66 -10.64 2.73
CA ARG A 86 4.43 -10.86 1.31
C ARG A 86 2.94 -11.04 1.08
N ALA A 87 2.41 -10.29 0.13
CA ALA A 87 1.02 -10.38 -0.27
C ALA A 87 0.93 -10.62 -1.77
N THR A 88 -0.15 -11.27 -2.18
CA THR A 88 -0.47 -11.48 -3.60
C THR A 88 -1.77 -10.77 -3.93
N SER A 89 -1.89 -10.27 -5.15
CA SER A 89 -3.18 -9.84 -5.66
C SER A 89 -4.08 -11.05 -5.94
N SER A 90 -5.39 -10.86 -5.95
CA SER A 90 -6.33 -11.86 -6.47
C SER A 90 -6.12 -12.01 -7.98
N GLY A 91 -5.33 -13.02 -8.36
CA GLY A 91 -5.05 -13.25 -9.78
C GLY A 91 -6.22 -13.88 -10.50
N THR A 92 -6.95 -13.13 -11.31
CA THR A 92 -7.79 -13.70 -12.35
C THR A 92 -6.87 -14.34 -13.40
N LYS A 93 -7.13 -15.59 -13.81
CA LYS A 93 -6.34 -16.36 -14.78
C LYS A 93 -4.94 -16.80 -14.31
N GLY A 94 -4.72 -16.99 -13.01
CA GLY A 94 -3.48 -17.56 -12.46
C GLY A 94 -2.27 -16.63 -12.41
N GLN A 95 -2.35 -15.42 -12.93
CA GLN A 95 -1.26 -14.43 -12.87
C GLN A 95 -1.48 -13.47 -11.71
N MET A 96 -0.70 -13.60 -10.66
CA MET A 96 -0.76 -12.75 -9.46
C MET A 96 0.41 -11.77 -9.42
N SER A 97 0.15 -10.53 -9.01
CA SER A 97 1.22 -9.61 -8.63
C SER A 97 1.69 -9.96 -7.22
N ARG A 98 2.98 -9.86 -6.98
CA ARG A 98 3.61 -10.11 -5.67
C ARG A 98 4.08 -8.78 -5.08
N ILE A 99 3.69 -8.51 -3.85
CA ILE A 99 3.99 -7.26 -3.16
C ILE A 99 4.74 -7.60 -1.87
N GLY A 100 5.90 -6.98 -1.67
CA GLY A 100 6.69 -7.09 -0.46
C GLY A 100 6.57 -5.83 0.39
N PHE A 101 6.37 -6.00 1.70
CA PHE A 101 6.37 -4.90 2.67
C PHE A 101 7.51 -5.09 3.66
N ASP A 102 8.33 -4.06 3.82
CA ASP A 102 9.29 -3.97 4.93
C ASP A 102 8.65 -3.37 6.20
N ALA A 103 9.41 -3.32 7.29
CA ALA A 103 8.95 -2.74 8.55
C ALA A 103 8.49 -1.28 8.40
N GLY A 104 9.23 -0.48 7.61
CA GLY A 104 8.91 0.92 7.38
C GLY A 104 7.61 1.11 6.61
N GLY A 105 7.39 0.32 5.55
CA GLY A 105 6.17 0.33 4.76
C GLY A 105 4.95 -0.13 5.58
N LEU A 106 5.10 -1.18 6.38
CA LEU A 106 4.04 -1.64 7.28
C LEU A 106 3.68 -0.60 8.33
N LEU A 107 4.68 0.06 8.94
CA LEU A 107 4.43 1.11 9.93
C LEU A 107 3.69 2.30 9.31
N CYS A 108 4.12 2.77 8.14
CA CYS A 108 3.42 3.85 7.43
C CYS A 108 1.97 3.46 7.09
N GLY A 109 1.76 2.24 6.61
CA GLY A 109 0.43 1.72 6.32
C GLY A 109 -0.46 1.67 7.57
N LEU A 110 0.08 1.20 8.70
CA LEU A 110 -0.63 1.18 9.98
C LEU A 110 -0.95 2.59 10.48
N GLU A 111 0.01 3.51 10.43
CA GLU A 111 -0.20 4.93 10.80
C GLU A 111 -1.34 5.55 9.99
N MET A 112 -1.43 5.28 8.68
CA MET A 112 -2.51 5.77 7.83
C MET A 112 -3.85 5.14 8.19
N VAL A 113 -3.90 3.82 8.34
CA VAL A 113 -5.13 3.09 8.67
C VAL A 113 -5.69 3.56 10.02
N VAL A 114 -4.85 3.75 11.03
CA VAL A 114 -5.26 4.28 12.35
C VAL A 114 -5.88 5.67 12.21
N ARG A 115 -5.31 6.56 11.41
CA ARG A 115 -5.84 7.91 11.22
C ARG A 115 -7.16 7.93 10.46
N ILE A 116 -7.27 7.14 9.41
CA ILE A 116 -8.53 6.98 8.68
C ILE A 116 -9.60 6.45 9.65
N ALA A 117 -9.27 5.44 10.44
CA ALA A 117 -10.19 4.88 11.42
C ALA A 117 -10.61 5.91 12.48
N GLN A 118 -9.68 6.74 12.98
CA GLN A 118 -9.98 7.85 13.90
C GLN A 118 -10.89 8.89 13.25
N ARG A 119 -10.58 9.29 12.01
CA ARG A 119 -11.33 10.32 11.27
C ARG A 119 -12.77 9.88 11.01
N HIS A 120 -12.98 8.60 10.79
CA HIS A 120 -14.31 8.02 10.55
C HIS A 120 -14.96 7.39 11.80
N SER A 121 -14.42 7.66 13.00
CA SER A 121 -14.94 7.14 14.26
C SER A 121 -15.10 5.61 14.28
N LEU A 122 -14.18 4.89 13.63
CA LEU A 122 -14.21 3.43 13.57
C LEU A 122 -13.66 2.76 14.83
N PHE A 123 -12.98 3.54 15.72
CA PHE A 123 -12.56 3.06 17.03
C PHE A 123 -13.74 3.12 18.01
N SER A 124 -14.03 2.02 18.66
CA SER A 124 -15.06 1.95 19.70
C SER A 124 -14.60 1.00 20.80
N VAL A 125 -14.96 1.33 22.03
CA VAL A 125 -14.84 0.41 23.18
C VAL A 125 -16.06 -0.51 23.29
N ARG A 126 -17.14 -0.20 22.58
CA ARG A 126 -18.33 -1.04 22.54
C ARG A 126 -18.10 -2.21 21.60
N PRO A 127 -18.30 -3.45 22.08
CA PRO A 127 -18.14 -4.63 21.24
C PRO A 127 -19.09 -4.63 20.03
N ALA A 128 -18.62 -5.15 18.91
CA ALA A 128 -19.38 -5.19 17.65
C ALA A 128 -19.39 -6.59 17.03
N HIS A 129 -20.44 -6.87 16.28
CA HIS A 129 -20.49 -8.02 15.38
C HIS A 129 -19.96 -7.60 14.01
N TYR A 130 -18.99 -8.35 13.48
CA TYR A 130 -18.41 -8.09 12.16
C TYR A 130 -18.97 -9.05 11.12
N ILE A 131 -19.43 -8.50 10.00
CA ILE A 131 -19.75 -9.25 8.79
C ILE A 131 -18.71 -8.91 7.75
N LEU A 132 -17.86 -9.87 7.40
CA LEU A 132 -16.79 -9.71 6.44
C LEU A 132 -17.23 -10.29 5.09
N LEU A 133 -17.26 -9.43 4.06
CA LEU A 133 -17.61 -9.83 2.69
C LEU A 133 -16.38 -10.47 2.01
N GLY A 134 -15.93 -11.58 2.55
CA GLY A 134 -14.73 -12.27 2.08
C GLY A 134 -14.54 -13.63 2.77
N TYR A 135 -13.40 -14.23 2.48
CA TYR A 135 -13.01 -15.52 3.07
C TYR A 135 -12.36 -15.35 4.45
N LYS A 136 -12.55 -16.34 5.31
CA LYS A 136 -11.81 -16.43 6.57
C LYS A 136 -10.30 -16.55 6.28
N PRO A 137 -9.43 -15.82 7.01
CA PRO A 137 -7.98 -15.99 6.87
C PRO A 137 -7.56 -17.42 7.21
N HIS A 138 -6.78 -18.05 6.35
CA HIS A 138 -6.16 -19.35 6.61
C HIS A 138 -4.85 -19.48 5.81
N ARG A 139 -4.09 -20.56 6.08
CA ARG A 139 -2.76 -20.76 5.49
C ARG A 139 -2.77 -20.78 3.95
N GLY A 140 -3.84 -21.28 3.33
CA GLY A 140 -4.00 -21.34 1.87
C GLY A 140 -4.45 -20.04 1.23
N ASN A 141 -4.88 -19.02 2.03
CA ASN A 141 -5.31 -17.73 1.51
C ASN A 141 -4.50 -16.59 2.13
N GLN A 142 -3.46 -16.18 1.43
CA GLN A 142 -2.53 -15.12 1.82
C GLN A 142 -2.78 -13.81 1.07
N THR A 143 -3.98 -13.62 0.50
CA THR A 143 -4.30 -12.41 -0.25
C THR A 143 -4.28 -11.17 0.64
N ALA A 144 -3.87 -10.03 0.09
CA ALA A 144 -3.84 -8.76 0.80
C ALA A 144 -5.24 -8.39 1.30
N VAL A 145 -6.28 -8.63 0.48
CA VAL A 145 -7.69 -8.34 0.82
C VAL A 145 -8.13 -9.08 2.07
N THR A 146 -7.87 -10.38 2.17
CA THR A 146 -8.24 -11.18 3.35
C THR A 146 -7.54 -10.69 4.61
N LYS A 147 -6.25 -10.37 4.53
CA LYS A 147 -5.47 -9.84 5.67
C LYS A 147 -5.96 -8.46 6.10
N THR A 148 -6.24 -7.57 5.16
CA THR A 148 -6.74 -6.23 5.44
C THR A 148 -8.13 -6.27 6.06
N ALA A 149 -9.04 -7.07 5.50
CA ALA A 149 -10.39 -7.23 6.04
C ALA A 149 -10.37 -7.75 7.49
N PHE A 150 -9.55 -8.75 7.79
CA PHE A 150 -9.38 -9.22 9.17
C PHE A 150 -8.77 -8.13 10.05
N GLY A 151 -7.70 -7.45 9.60
CA GLY A 151 -7.04 -6.37 10.35
C GLY A 151 -7.99 -5.24 10.73
N ALA A 152 -8.94 -4.88 9.86
CA ALA A 152 -9.96 -3.87 10.15
C ALA A 152 -10.88 -4.24 11.34
N THR A 153 -11.02 -5.52 11.66
CA THR A 153 -11.82 -5.98 12.82
C THR A 153 -11.07 -5.87 14.16
N LEU A 154 -9.84 -5.39 14.17
CA LEU A 154 -9.04 -5.21 15.39
C LEU A 154 -9.21 -3.82 16.02
N PHE A 155 -9.89 -2.89 15.34
CA PHE A 155 -10.12 -1.54 15.84
C PHE A 155 -11.20 -1.43 16.91
N THR A 156 -12.08 -2.42 17.00
CA THR A 156 -13.17 -2.48 17.98
C THR A 156 -13.25 -3.91 18.52
N PRO A 157 -13.53 -4.12 19.82
CA PRO A 157 -13.70 -5.46 20.37
C PRO A 157 -14.76 -6.25 19.59
N ALA A 158 -14.43 -7.45 19.13
CA ALA A 158 -15.32 -8.25 18.32
C ALA A 158 -16.09 -9.26 19.17
N LEU A 159 -17.42 -9.15 19.22
CA LEU A 159 -18.29 -10.20 19.76
C LEU A 159 -18.32 -11.42 18.84
N SER A 160 -18.39 -11.20 17.55
CA SER A 160 -18.31 -12.27 16.56
C SER A 160 -17.73 -11.75 15.23
N ARG A 161 -17.21 -12.69 14.44
CA ARG A 161 -16.75 -12.46 13.06
C ARG A 161 -17.40 -13.48 12.15
N THR A 162 -18.32 -13.02 11.32
CA THR A 162 -19.00 -13.85 10.30
C THR A 162 -18.40 -13.56 8.94
N TYR A 163 -18.02 -14.60 8.22
CA TYR A 163 -17.45 -14.50 6.89
C TYR A 163 -18.49 -14.95 5.86
N ALA A 164 -18.72 -14.11 4.84
CA ALA A 164 -19.73 -14.38 3.81
C ALA A 164 -19.34 -15.53 2.88
N LEU A 165 -18.03 -15.73 2.67
CA LEU A 165 -17.53 -16.78 1.78
C LEU A 165 -16.90 -17.92 2.59
N ARG A 166 -17.25 -19.16 2.22
CA ARG A 166 -16.68 -20.40 2.76
C ARG A 166 -15.75 -21.01 1.71
N TYR A 167 -14.77 -21.79 2.18
CA TYR A 167 -13.91 -22.62 1.32
C TYR A 167 -14.61 -23.94 1.07
#